data_766e21455591fc404da66d4c1f1c0d46
#
_entry.id   766e21455591fc404da66d4c1f1c0d46
#
_cell.length_a   1.000
_cell.length_b   1.000
_cell.length_c   1.000
_cell.angle_alpha   90.00
_cell.angle_beta   90.00
_cell.angle_gamma   90.00
#
_symmetry.space_group_name_H-M   'P 1'
#
loop_
_entity.id
_entity.type
_entity.pdbx_description
1 polymer ?
#
loop_
_entity_poly.entity_id
_entity_poly.type
_entity_poly.pdbx_seq_one_letter_code
_entity_poly.pdbx_strand_id
1 'polypeptide(L)'
;MKRSFTTLTDATLITAVVQSGCGEVITDALLEIGIQGSTIHAAMGVGIRERLGALGVAIDAEREVVSVMVSSDEVDRIFERIFLAAKLDVPGMGFMYATPLLQAATYVPPSILSKYAGQ
;
A
#
# COMPACT_ATOMS: atom_id res chain seq x y z
N MET A 1 -29.80 -11.11 -0.31
CA MET A 1 -29.94 -9.94 0.58
C MET A 1 -29.53 -8.67 -0.15
N LYS A 2 -30.36 -7.67 -0.10
CA LYS A 2 -30.07 -6.40 -0.75
C LYS A 2 -29.16 -5.55 0.16
N ARG A 3 -28.04 -5.12 -0.39
CA ARG A 3 -27.10 -4.30 0.39
C ARG A 3 -27.55 -2.84 0.44
N SER A 4 -27.33 -2.19 1.58
CA SER A 4 -27.64 -0.78 1.78
C SER A 4 -26.47 0.15 1.43
N PHE A 5 -25.39 -0.41 0.89
CA PHE A 5 -24.18 0.36 0.54
C PHE A 5 -23.59 -0.17 -0.77
N THR A 6 -22.80 0.68 -1.40
CA THR A 6 -22.12 0.32 -2.65
C THR A 6 -20.85 -0.46 -2.35
N THR A 7 -20.70 -1.58 -3.07
CA THR A 7 -19.51 -2.42 -2.97
C THR A 7 -18.65 -2.22 -4.20
N LEU A 8 -17.35 -2.04 -3.98
CA LEU A 8 -16.37 -1.93 -5.06
C LEU A 8 -15.73 -3.30 -5.24
N THR A 9 -15.66 -3.77 -6.48
CA THR A 9 -15.13 -5.10 -6.81
C THR A 9 -13.90 -5.05 -7.70
N ASP A 10 -13.48 -3.85 -8.10
CA ASP A 10 -12.31 -3.63 -8.95
C ASP A 10 -11.22 -2.88 -8.19
N ALA A 11 -11.08 -3.16 -6.91
CA ALA A 11 -10.08 -2.52 -6.06
C ALA A 11 -8.94 -3.48 -5.75
N THR A 12 -7.75 -2.91 -5.62
CA THR A 12 -6.53 -3.64 -5.25
C THR A 12 -5.85 -2.90 -4.11
N LEU A 13 -5.36 -3.65 -3.14
CA LEU A 13 -4.58 -3.10 -2.04
C LEU A 13 -3.10 -3.24 -2.36
N ILE A 14 -2.38 -2.13 -2.36
CA ILE A 14 -0.93 -2.15 -2.50
C ILE A 14 -0.34 -1.94 -1.12
N THR A 15 0.59 -2.82 -0.75
CA THR A 15 1.24 -2.77 0.55
C THR A 15 2.74 -2.73 0.36
N ALA A 16 3.40 -1.78 1.01
CA ALA A 16 4.85 -1.67 1.00
C ALA A 16 5.36 -1.77 2.43
N VAL A 17 6.34 -2.65 2.65
CA VAL A 17 6.98 -2.83 3.95
C VAL A 17 8.40 -2.30 3.81
N VAL A 18 8.67 -1.18 4.46
CA VAL A 18 9.90 -0.40 4.22
C VAL A 18 10.57 -0.06 5.56
N GLN A 19 11.75 0.50 5.47
CA GLN A 19 12.46 0.96 6.66
C GLN A 19 11.72 2.10 7.34
N SER A 20 11.91 2.22 8.64
CA SER A 20 11.36 3.32 9.41
C SER A 20 11.81 4.67 8.83
N GLY A 21 10.86 5.58 8.65
CA GLY A 21 11.09 6.88 8.03
C GLY A 21 10.83 6.93 6.53
N CYS A 22 10.75 5.79 5.86
CA CYS A 22 10.51 5.76 4.41
C CYS A 22 9.03 5.82 4.04
N GLY A 23 8.13 5.58 4.99
CA GLY A 23 6.70 5.63 4.73
C GLY A 23 6.24 7.00 4.27
N GLU A 24 6.75 8.06 4.88
CA GLU A 24 6.40 9.43 4.51
C GLU A 24 6.86 9.77 3.09
N VAL A 25 8.00 9.23 2.68
CA VAL A 25 8.49 9.40 1.30
C VAL A 25 7.50 8.83 0.31
N ILE A 26 6.92 7.66 0.64
CA ILE A 26 5.92 7.01 -0.21
C ILE A 26 4.63 7.83 -0.24
N THR A 27 4.13 8.27 0.91
CA THR A 27 2.88 9.03 0.96
C THR A 27 3.01 10.36 0.24
N ASP A 28 4.16 11.03 0.35
CA ASP A 28 4.43 12.25 -0.40
C ASP A 28 4.43 12.01 -1.90
N ALA A 29 5.07 10.93 -2.34
CA ALA A 29 5.08 10.56 -3.75
C ALA A 29 3.69 10.27 -4.29
N LEU A 30 2.84 9.63 -3.48
CA LEU A 30 1.46 9.35 -3.86
C LEU A 30 0.63 10.63 -3.96
N LEU A 31 0.84 11.57 -3.04
CA LEU A 31 0.15 12.87 -3.10
C LEU A 31 0.52 13.63 -4.36
N GLU A 32 1.78 13.56 -4.80
CA GLU A 32 2.21 14.23 -6.02
C GLU A 32 1.45 13.75 -7.26
N ILE A 33 1.00 12.51 -7.27
CA ILE A 33 0.22 11.97 -8.39
C ILE A 33 -1.28 11.90 -8.09
N GLY A 34 -1.72 12.62 -7.06
CA GLY A 34 -3.14 12.77 -6.75
C GLY A 34 -3.75 11.61 -5.97
N ILE A 35 -2.95 10.73 -5.38
CA ILE A 35 -3.44 9.60 -4.62
C ILE A 35 -3.45 9.96 -3.13
N GLN A 36 -4.63 9.92 -2.55
CA GLN A 36 -4.85 10.18 -1.12
C GLN A 36 -5.36 8.92 -0.44
N GLY A 37 -5.39 8.95 0.89
CA GLY A 37 -5.98 7.84 1.65
C GLY A 37 -5.04 6.68 1.91
N SER A 38 -3.73 6.89 1.76
CA SER A 38 -2.78 5.89 2.21
C SER A 38 -2.65 5.90 3.73
N THR A 39 -2.35 4.76 4.32
CA THR A 39 -2.12 4.62 5.76
C THR A 39 -0.73 4.13 6.02
N ILE A 40 -0.14 4.61 7.12
CA ILE A 40 1.18 4.16 7.58
C ILE A 40 1.02 3.62 8.99
N HIS A 41 1.61 2.46 9.27
CA HIS A 41 1.69 1.97 10.64
C HIS A 41 3.06 1.33 10.87
N ALA A 42 3.49 1.35 12.12
CA ALA A 42 4.77 0.77 12.51
C ALA A 42 4.64 -0.75 12.68
N ALA A 43 5.68 -1.46 12.30
CA ALA A 43 5.74 -2.91 12.45
C ALA A 43 7.18 -3.34 12.73
N MET A 44 7.35 -4.52 13.30
CA MET A 44 8.68 -5.06 13.57
C MET A 44 8.93 -6.25 12.64
N GLY A 45 10.04 -6.19 11.91
CA GLY A 45 10.39 -7.25 10.97
C GLY A 45 11.21 -8.35 11.65
N VAL A 46 10.61 -9.53 11.76
CA VAL A 46 11.24 -10.65 12.46
C VAL A 46 12.32 -11.32 11.61
N GLY A 47 12.09 -11.51 10.32
CA GLY A 47 13.02 -12.24 9.45
C GLY A 47 14.39 -11.57 9.30
N ILE A 48 14.43 -10.25 9.25
CA ILE A 48 15.69 -9.50 9.19
C ILE A 48 16.43 -9.62 10.51
N ARG A 49 15.70 -9.58 11.62
CA ARG A 49 16.25 -9.72 12.95
C ARG A 49 16.98 -11.05 13.11
N GLU A 50 16.39 -12.14 12.62
CA GLU A 50 17.00 -13.46 12.69
C GLU A 50 18.31 -13.53 11.91
N ARG A 51 18.34 -13.00 10.70
CA ARG A 51 19.55 -12.98 9.87
C ARG A 51 20.68 -12.17 10.50
N LEU A 52 20.33 -11.00 11.02
CA LEU A 52 21.31 -10.14 11.68
C LEU A 52 21.74 -10.73 13.01
N GLY A 53 20.86 -11.42 13.71
CA GLY A 53 21.20 -12.15 14.93
C GLY A 53 22.20 -13.25 14.68
N ALA A 54 22.09 -13.98 13.56
CA ALA A 54 23.04 -15.01 13.15
C ALA A 54 24.43 -14.43 12.86
N LEU A 55 24.50 -13.15 12.49
CA LEU A 55 25.77 -12.45 12.28
C LEU A 55 26.28 -11.76 13.55
N GLY A 56 25.62 -11.99 14.68
CA GLY A 56 26.00 -11.39 15.95
C GLY A 56 25.59 -9.92 16.09
N VAL A 57 24.71 -9.46 15.25
CA VAL A 57 24.23 -8.06 15.28
C VAL A 57 22.80 -8.06 15.77
N ALA A 58 22.56 -7.48 16.95
CA ALA A 58 21.22 -7.31 17.49
C ALA A 58 20.68 -5.96 17.02
N ILE A 59 19.87 -5.97 15.96
CA ILE A 59 19.23 -4.77 15.44
C ILE A 59 17.73 -4.95 15.55
N ASP A 60 17.08 -4.01 16.22
CA ASP A 60 15.63 -3.91 16.18
C ASP A 60 15.26 -3.32 14.83
N ALA A 61 14.72 -4.18 13.96
CA ALA A 61 14.33 -3.75 12.62
C ALA A 61 12.93 -3.18 12.68
N GLU A 62 12.82 -1.91 13.08
CA GLU A 62 11.56 -1.20 12.95
C GLU A 62 11.25 -1.00 11.48
N ARG A 63 10.02 -1.29 11.13
CA ARG A 63 9.51 -1.16 9.76
C ARG A 63 8.30 -0.27 9.77
N GLU A 64 8.03 0.29 8.61
CA GLU A 64 6.75 0.95 8.35
C GLU A 64 6.02 0.21 7.26
N VAL A 65 4.72 0.04 7.45
CA VAL A 65 3.84 -0.57 6.45
C VAL A 65 2.97 0.52 5.88
N VAL A 66 3.07 0.73 4.58
CA VAL A 66 2.24 1.71 3.87
C VAL A 66 1.24 0.92 3.04
N SER A 67 -0.04 1.22 3.24
CA SER A 67 -1.12 0.57 2.51
C SER A 67 -1.96 1.61 1.79
N VAL A 68 -2.31 1.33 0.55
CA VAL A 68 -3.18 2.20 -0.23
C VAL A 68 -4.09 1.33 -1.09
N MET A 69 -5.38 1.65 -1.08
CA MET A 69 -6.36 0.98 -1.93
C MET A 69 -6.53 1.79 -3.21
N VAL A 70 -6.38 1.13 -4.35
CA VAL A 70 -6.44 1.79 -5.64
C VAL A 70 -7.37 1.01 -6.56
N SER A 71 -7.82 1.67 -7.63
CA SER A 71 -8.54 0.99 -8.69
C SER A 71 -7.60 0.03 -9.41
N SER A 72 -8.08 -1.16 -9.76
CA SER A 72 -7.23 -2.20 -10.32
C SER A 72 -6.58 -1.82 -11.65
N ASP A 73 -7.18 -0.90 -12.40
CA ASP A 73 -6.58 -0.40 -13.65
C ASP A 73 -5.45 0.61 -13.42
N GLU A 74 -5.27 1.07 -12.18
CA GLU A 74 -4.22 2.02 -11.81
C GLU A 74 -3.03 1.34 -11.13
N VAL A 75 -3.12 0.03 -10.88
CA VAL A 75 -2.13 -0.69 -10.07
C VAL A 75 -0.72 -0.53 -10.62
N ASP A 76 -0.53 -0.76 -11.92
CA ASP A 76 0.82 -0.76 -12.49
C ASP A 76 1.49 0.60 -12.33
N ARG A 77 0.76 1.66 -12.57
CA ARG A 77 1.27 3.03 -12.45
C ARG A 77 1.67 3.35 -11.00
N ILE A 78 0.77 3.03 -10.08
CA ILE A 78 0.98 3.35 -8.66
C ILE A 78 2.04 2.44 -8.04
N PHE A 79 2.04 1.17 -8.41
CA PHE A 79 3.03 0.20 -7.95
C PHE A 79 4.44 0.65 -8.32
N GLU A 80 4.64 1.04 -9.58
CA GLU A 80 5.94 1.54 -10.03
C GLU A 80 6.34 2.81 -9.29
N ARG A 81 5.40 3.71 -9.07
CA ARG A 81 5.68 4.96 -8.36
C ARG A 81 6.19 4.69 -6.95
N ILE A 82 5.55 3.77 -6.24
CA ILE A 82 5.96 3.41 -4.89
C ILE A 82 7.33 2.74 -4.90
N PHE A 83 7.55 1.82 -5.82
CA PHE A 83 8.81 1.10 -5.95
C PHE A 83 9.98 2.07 -6.13
N LEU A 84 9.82 3.04 -7.02
CA LEU A 84 10.87 4.03 -7.30
C LEU A 84 11.06 4.99 -6.13
N ALA A 85 9.98 5.46 -5.52
CA ALA A 85 10.07 6.40 -4.40
C ALA A 85 10.77 5.79 -3.19
N ALA A 86 10.48 4.53 -2.90
CA ALA A 86 11.05 3.82 -1.76
C ALA A 86 12.40 3.17 -2.07
N LYS A 87 12.88 3.26 -3.31
CA LYS A 87 14.16 2.68 -3.75
C LYS A 87 14.25 1.19 -3.45
N LEU A 88 13.20 0.46 -3.80
CA LEU A 88 13.13 -0.96 -3.47
C LEU A 88 14.05 -1.83 -4.34
N ASP A 89 14.72 -1.24 -5.32
CA ASP A 89 15.78 -1.88 -6.07
C ASP A 89 17.11 -1.91 -5.32
N VAL A 90 17.16 -1.28 -4.15
CA VAL A 90 18.36 -1.29 -3.29
C VAL A 90 18.19 -2.34 -2.21
N PRO A 91 19.18 -3.24 -2.02
CA PRO A 91 19.07 -4.28 -0.98
C PRO A 91 18.81 -3.71 0.40
N GLY A 92 17.90 -4.35 1.13
CA GLY A 92 17.58 -3.97 2.51
C GLY A 92 16.54 -2.86 2.65
N MET A 93 16.09 -2.26 1.56
CA MET A 93 15.12 -1.16 1.64
C MET A 93 13.70 -1.65 1.93
N GLY A 94 13.36 -2.88 1.55
CA GLY A 94 12.05 -3.43 1.83
C GLY A 94 11.46 -4.19 0.65
N PHE A 95 10.16 -4.42 0.71
CA PHE A 95 9.44 -5.11 -0.35
C PHE A 95 8.02 -4.59 -0.43
N MET A 96 7.33 -4.94 -1.51
CA MET A 96 5.94 -4.54 -1.69
C MET A 96 5.18 -5.60 -2.47
N TYR A 97 3.87 -5.56 -2.37
CA TYR A 97 3.00 -6.49 -3.08
C TYR A 97 1.64 -5.85 -3.30
N ALA A 98 0.88 -6.43 -4.21
CA ALA A 98 -0.48 -5.99 -4.51
C ALA A 98 -1.43 -7.17 -4.33
N THR A 99 -2.58 -6.91 -3.73
CA THR A 99 -3.58 -7.93 -3.45
C THR A 99 -4.92 -7.50 -4.03
N PRO A 100 -5.47 -8.22 -5.00
CA PRO A 100 -6.83 -7.94 -5.46
C PRO A 100 -7.81 -8.15 -4.32
N LEU A 101 -8.75 -7.23 -4.18
CA LEU A 101 -9.76 -7.31 -3.13
C LEU A 101 -11.07 -7.84 -3.71
N LEU A 102 -11.67 -8.80 -3.00
CA LEU A 102 -12.98 -9.31 -3.38
C LEU A 102 -14.04 -8.22 -3.31
N GLN A 103 -14.01 -7.46 -2.26
CA GLN A 103 -14.94 -6.36 -2.03
C GLN A 103 -14.26 -5.29 -1.21
N ALA A 104 -14.63 -4.04 -1.47
CA ALA A 104 -14.24 -2.90 -0.66
C ALA A 104 -15.44 -1.97 -0.56
N ALA A 105 -15.53 -1.20 0.51
CA ALA A 105 -16.62 -0.27 0.69
C ALA A 105 -16.11 1.01 1.33
N THR A 106 -16.57 2.12 0.80
CA THR A 106 -16.28 3.45 1.32
C THR A 106 -17.37 4.39 0.82
N TYR A 107 -17.35 5.62 1.27
CA TYR A 107 -18.24 6.63 0.69
C TYR A 107 -17.89 6.83 -0.78
N VAL A 108 -18.91 6.77 -1.63
CA VAL A 108 -18.75 7.00 -3.07
C VAL A 108 -19.57 8.23 -3.44
N PRO A 109 -18.95 9.28 -4.00
CA PRO A 109 -19.69 10.46 -4.42
C PRO A 109 -20.75 10.12 -5.46
N PRO A 110 -21.89 10.84 -5.47
CA PRO A 110 -22.95 10.57 -6.45
C PRO A 110 -22.48 10.64 -7.91
N SER A 111 -21.51 11.49 -8.21
CA SER A 111 -20.96 11.59 -9.56
C SER A 111 -20.26 10.31 -10.00
N ILE A 112 -19.68 9.58 -9.06
CA ILE A 112 -19.03 8.30 -9.35
C ILE A 112 -20.07 7.20 -9.39
N LEU A 113 -21.06 7.22 -8.48
CA LEU A 113 -22.14 6.23 -8.47
C LEU A 113 -22.87 6.17 -9.80
N SER A 114 -23.08 7.31 -10.44
CA SER A 114 -23.77 7.35 -11.73
C SER A 114 -23.00 6.64 -12.84
N LYS A 115 -21.67 6.56 -12.73
CA LYS A 115 -20.84 5.83 -13.69
C LYS A 115 -20.97 4.31 -13.52
N TYR A 116 -21.22 3.84 -12.30
CA TYR A 116 -21.35 2.42 -12.03
C TYR A 116 -22.77 1.92 -12.08
N ALA A 117 -23.76 2.80 -12.06
CA ALA A 117 -25.17 2.43 -12.01
C ALA A 117 -25.64 1.69 -13.26
N GLY A 118 -24.95 1.83 -14.38
CA GLY A 118 -25.28 1.16 -15.63
C GLY A 118 -24.57 -0.17 -15.85
N GLN A 119 -23.83 -0.65 -14.87
CA GLN A 119 -23.03 -1.87 -15.01
C GLN A 119 -23.70 -3.08 -14.38
#